data_c488416623de3b4bda92bc9f3bc9f67c
#
_entry.id   c488416623de3b4bda92bc9f3bc9f67c
#
_cell.length_a   1.000
_cell.length_b   1.000
_cell.length_c   1.000
_cell.angle_alpha   90.00
_cell.angle_beta   90.00
_cell.angle_gamma   90.00
#
_symmetry.space_group_name_H-M   'P 1'
#
loop_
_entity.id
_entity.type
_entity.pdbx_description
1 polymer ?
#
loop_
_entity_poly.entity_id
_entity_poly.type
_entity_poly.pdbx_seq_one_letter_code
_entity_poly.pdbx_strand_id
1 'polypeptide(L)'
;MAHQDETIENPLTGERMTFLKTTADTNGQSFEFEFLAPPGWAVSEHIHPHQQERTQMVAGDLSGRVAGEEFRLVPGEVRVVPSGVVHAWRNPSDEEEARFSVEFSPALKMESGFETAWALARDGKATKAGLPKNPLQLVVFANEHKDEVFLTRPPIPVQKALFAVLGLLAPVGRLLGYRATYPQSTAEGPTGSGNGSSSAAPRLRGIVVAATVVAIFVMLFLLQRRNRLARR
;
A
#
# COMPACT_ATOMS: atom_id res chain seq x y z
N MET A 1 -10.41 -10.05 8.09
CA MET A 1 -9.65 -10.74 7.03
C MET A 1 -10.56 -10.79 5.82
N ALA A 2 -10.01 -10.52 4.68
CA ALA A 2 -10.73 -10.64 3.43
C ALA A 2 -11.18 -12.07 3.16
N HIS A 3 -12.18 -12.19 2.30
CA HIS A 3 -12.69 -13.46 1.79
C HIS A 3 -12.53 -13.50 0.28
N GLN A 4 -12.45 -14.71 -0.27
CA GLN A 4 -12.49 -14.88 -1.72
C GLN A 4 -13.72 -14.18 -2.30
N ASP A 5 -13.57 -13.54 -3.46
CA ASP A 5 -14.57 -12.75 -4.19
C ASP A 5 -15.04 -11.45 -3.47
N GLU A 6 -14.49 -11.13 -2.31
CA GLU A 6 -14.72 -9.82 -1.69
C GLU A 6 -14.02 -8.73 -2.48
N THR A 7 -14.72 -7.62 -2.71
CA THR A 7 -14.16 -6.43 -3.37
C THR A 7 -14.05 -5.29 -2.37
N ILE A 8 -12.89 -4.69 -2.32
CA ILE A 8 -12.63 -3.46 -1.56
C ILE A 8 -12.29 -2.32 -2.52
N GLU A 9 -12.57 -1.10 -2.10
CA GLU A 9 -12.30 0.11 -2.86
C GLU A 9 -11.50 1.13 -2.03
N ASN A 10 -10.57 1.81 -2.68
CA ASN A 10 -9.88 2.95 -2.11
C ASN A 10 -10.64 4.25 -2.50
N PRO A 11 -11.39 4.87 -1.59
CA PRO A 11 -12.22 6.03 -1.91
C PRO A 11 -11.41 7.30 -2.23
N LEU A 12 -10.08 7.28 -1.99
CA LEU A 12 -9.21 8.42 -2.27
C LEU A 12 -8.65 8.42 -3.70
N THR A 13 -8.59 7.23 -4.32
CA THR A 13 -7.94 7.02 -5.63
C THR A 13 -8.84 6.34 -6.64
N GLY A 14 -9.95 5.70 -6.21
CA GLY A 14 -10.86 4.96 -7.07
C GLY A 14 -10.36 3.57 -7.48
N GLU A 15 -9.24 3.12 -6.92
CA GLU A 15 -8.73 1.76 -7.11
C GLU A 15 -9.69 0.74 -6.51
N ARG A 16 -9.90 -0.39 -7.19
CA ARG A 16 -10.67 -1.53 -6.68
C ARG A 16 -9.85 -2.80 -6.72
N MET A 17 -10.02 -3.63 -5.70
CA MET A 17 -9.34 -4.91 -5.55
C MET A 17 -10.36 -5.97 -5.20
N THR A 18 -10.41 -7.04 -5.99
CA THR A 18 -11.22 -8.24 -5.71
C THR A 18 -10.29 -9.38 -5.34
N PHE A 19 -10.46 -9.96 -4.16
CA PHE A 19 -9.63 -11.05 -3.66
C PHE A 19 -9.95 -12.35 -4.42
N LEU A 20 -8.99 -12.91 -5.14
CA LEU A 20 -9.13 -14.17 -5.86
C LEU A 20 -8.66 -15.36 -5.00
N LYS A 21 -7.54 -15.18 -4.28
CA LYS A 21 -7.02 -16.13 -3.29
C LYS A 21 -6.41 -15.35 -2.12
N THR A 22 -6.94 -15.56 -0.93
CA THR A 22 -6.38 -14.94 0.28
C THR A 22 -5.13 -15.69 0.75
N THR A 23 -4.37 -15.04 1.62
CA THR A 23 -3.22 -15.67 2.30
C THR A 23 -3.64 -16.91 3.09
N ALA A 24 -4.86 -16.91 3.65
CA ALA A 24 -5.42 -18.04 4.38
C ALA A 24 -5.75 -19.23 3.47
N ASP A 25 -6.34 -18.99 2.30
CA ASP A 25 -6.70 -20.03 1.33
C ASP A 25 -5.48 -20.81 0.83
N THR A 26 -4.34 -20.14 0.77
CA THR A 26 -3.09 -20.71 0.24
C THR A 26 -2.09 -21.13 1.33
N ASN A 27 -2.45 -21.05 2.60
CA ASN A 27 -1.55 -21.25 3.72
C ASN A 27 -0.26 -20.40 3.61
N GLY A 28 -0.39 -19.15 3.14
CA GLY A 28 0.71 -18.20 2.98
C GLY A 28 1.57 -18.39 1.73
N GLN A 29 1.25 -19.36 0.87
CA GLN A 29 2.05 -19.60 -0.34
C GLN A 29 1.91 -18.51 -1.38
N SER A 30 0.69 -17.95 -1.52
CA SER A 30 0.45 -16.80 -2.38
C SER A 30 -0.74 -15.97 -1.90
N PHE A 31 -0.81 -14.74 -2.40
CA PHE A 31 -1.94 -13.84 -2.31
C PHE A 31 -2.25 -13.35 -3.73
N GLU A 32 -3.47 -13.56 -4.20
CA GLU A 32 -3.89 -13.20 -5.57
C GLU A 32 -5.15 -12.36 -5.55
N PHE A 33 -5.16 -11.29 -6.35
CA PHE A 33 -6.30 -10.40 -6.50
C PHE A 33 -6.42 -9.88 -7.93
N GLU A 34 -7.65 -9.55 -8.34
CA GLU A 34 -7.90 -8.73 -9.50
C GLU A 34 -7.87 -7.25 -9.09
N PHE A 35 -7.18 -6.43 -9.87
CA PHE A 35 -7.02 -5.02 -9.63
C PHE A 35 -7.60 -4.20 -10.77
N LEU A 36 -8.36 -3.19 -10.43
CA LEU A 36 -8.88 -2.21 -11.36
C LEU A 36 -8.20 -0.88 -11.09
N ALA A 37 -7.36 -0.50 -12.03
CA ALA A 37 -6.56 0.71 -11.99
C ALA A 37 -7.27 1.84 -12.75
N PRO A 38 -7.64 2.94 -12.10
CA PRO A 38 -8.26 4.08 -12.77
C PRO A 38 -7.34 4.72 -13.81
N PRO A 39 -7.86 5.60 -14.70
CA PRO A 39 -7.07 6.35 -15.66
C PRO A 39 -5.90 7.08 -14.99
N GLY A 40 -4.72 7.03 -15.61
CA GLY A 40 -3.51 7.67 -15.12
C GLY A 40 -2.92 7.07 -13.84
N TRP A 41 -3.45 5.95 -13.34
CA TRP A 41 -2.88 5.24 -12.20
C TRP A 41 -1.43 4.85 -12.43
N ALA A 42 -0.60 4.97 -11.39
CA ALA A 42 0.80 4.56 -11.46
C ALA A 42 1.38 4.20 -10.10
N VAL A 43 2.20 3.14 -10.10
CA VAL A 43 3.07 2.76 -9.00
C VAL A 43 4.51 3.10 -9.36
N SER A 44 5.18 3.86 -8.48
CA SER A 44 6.58 4.25 -8.66
C SER A 44 7.51 3.04 -8.60
N GLU A 45 8.73 3.19 -9.12
CA GLU A 45 9.77 2.15 -9.03
C GLU A 45 9.97 1.69 -7.60
N HIS A 46 9.82 0.38 -7.39
CA HIS A 46 9.93 -0.29 -6.10
C HIS A 46 10.48 -1.71 -6.26
N ILE A 47 10.71 -2.39 -5.14
CA ILE A 47 11.27 -3.73 -5.07
C ILE A 47 10.51 -4.51 -4.00
N HIS A 48 10.10 -5.73 -4.33
CA HIS A 48 9.67 -6.73 -3.36
C HIS A 48 10.86 -7.64 -3.05
N PRO A 49 11.54 -7.48 -1.89
CA PRO A 49 12.80 -8.19 -1.65
C PRO A 49 12.63 -9.70 -1.48
N HIS A 50 11.45 -10.16 -1.10
CA HIS A 50 11.19 -11.54 -0.71
C HIS A 50 10.03 -12.18 -1.46
N GLN A 51 9.42 -11.48 -2.43
CA GLN A 51 8.25 -11.92 -3.16
C GLN A 51 8.48 -11.82 -4.66
N GLN A 52 8.01 -12.80 -5.39
CA GLN A 52 7.76 -12.70 -6.82
C GLN A 52 6.40 -12.03 -7.01
N GLU A 53 6.29 -11.15 -7.99
CA GLU A 53 5.03 -10.60 -8.46
C GLU A 53 4.72 -11.12 -9.85
N ARG A 54 3.54 -11.72 -10.03
CA ARG A 54 3.02 -12.15 -11.33
C ARG A 54 1.81 -11.30 -11.67
N THR A 55 1.91 -10.56 -12.75
CA THR A 55 0.82 -9.71 -13.26
C THR A 55 0.30 -10.26 -14.57
N GLN A 56 -1.02 -10.46 -14.69
CA GLN A 56 -1.70 -10.89 -15.90
C GLN A 56 -2.73 -9.87 -16.33
N MET A 57 -2.62 -9.40 -17.57
CA MET A 57 -3.54 -8.42 -18.12
C MET A 57 -4.89 -9.07 -18.47
N VAL A 58 -5.98 -8.43 -18.06
CA VAL A 58 -7.35 -8.90 -18.30
C VAL A 58 -8.07 -8.00 -19.30
N ALA A 59 -8.03 -6.69 -19.12
CA ALA A 59 -8.69 -5.72 -20.00
C ALA A 59 -8.00 -4.35 -19.92
N GLY A 60 -8.03 -3.61 -21.03
CA GLY A 60 -7.29 -2.35 -21.17
C GLY A 60 -5.81 -2.61 -21.45
N ASP A 61 -4.96 -1.68 -21.04
CA ASP A 61 -3.50 -1.74 -21.24
C ASP A 61 -2.76 -1.44 -19.94
N LEU A 62 -1.63 -2.09 -19.72
CA LEU A 62 -0.73 -1.81 -18.62
C LEU A 62 0.68 -1.60 -19.16
N SER A 63 1.27 -0.45 -18.90
CA SER A 63 2.69 -0.21 -19.18
C SER A 63 3.50 -0.46 -17.92
N GLY A 64 4.72 -0.97 -18.08
CA GLY A 64 5.61 -1.24 -16.98
C GLY A 64 7.06 -1.01 -17.33
N ARG A 65 7.89 -1.02 -16.27
CA ARG A 65 9.35 -1.09 -16.38
C ARG A 65 9.84 -2.15 -15.42
N VAL A 66 10.62 -3.11 -15.90
CA VAL A 66 11.23 -4.16 -15.10
C VAL A 66 12.72 -4.21 -15.40
N ALA A 67 13.57 -4.14 -14.38
CA ALA A 67 15.02 -4.07 -14.50
C ALA A 67 15.53 -2.99 -15.48
N GLY A 68 14.78 -1.89 -15.61
CA GLY A 68 15.09 -0.78 -16.53
C GLY A 68 14.50 -0.92 -17.94
N GLU A 69 13.99 -2.09 -18.32
CA GLU A 69 13.34 -2.31 -19.61
C GLU A 69 11.86 -1.93 -19.58
N GLU A 70 11.43 -1.09 -20.49
CA GLU A 70 10.03 -0.71 -20.65
C GLU A 70 9.28 -1.74 -21.51
N PHE A 71 8.01 -1.98 -21.17
CA PHE A 71 7.15 -2.86 -21.91
C PHE A 71 5.68 -2.43 -21.75
N ARG A 72 4.82 -3.02 -22.56
CA ARG A 72 3.35 -2.90 -22.48
C ARG A 72 2.76 -4.31 -22.42
N LEU A 73 1.77 -4.51 -21.56
CA LEU A 73 0.95 -5.72 -21.52
C LEU A 73 -0.40 -5.42 -22.13
N VAL A 74 -0.86 -6.32 -22.99
CA VAL A 74 -2.22 -6.32 -23.54
C VAL A 74 -2.99 -7.53 -22.99
N PRO A 75 -4.33 -7.57 -23.11
CA PRO A 75 -5.15 -8.66 -22.56
C PRO A 75 -4.64 -10.04 -22.94
N GLY A 76 -4.53 -10.92 -21.93
CA GLY A 76 -3.99 -12.27 -22.05
C GLY A 76 -2.49 -12.40 -21.77
N GLU A 77 -1.73 -11.33 -21.83
CA GLU A 77 -0.29 -11.37 -21.53
C GLU A 77 0.00 -11.41 -20.04
N VAL A 78 1.15 -12.02 -19.72
CA VAL A 78 1.64 -12.22 -18.36
C VAL A 78 3.04 -11.67 -18.22
N ARG A 79 3.31 -10.97 -17.13
CA ARG A 79 4.66 -10.58 -16.71
C ARG A 79 4.95 -11.11 -15.32
N VAL A 80 6.11 -11.73 -15.18
CA VAL A 80 6.63 -12.17 -13.88
C VAL A 80 7.81 -11.29 -13.51
N VAL A 81 7.78 -10.72 -12.33
CA VAL A 81 8.85 -9.93 -11.73
C VAL A 81 9.46 -10.77 -10.60
N PRO A 82 10.70 -11.24 -10.72
CA PRO A 82 11.36 -11.98 -9.65
C PRO A 82 11.58 -11.10 -8.40
N SER A 83 11.72 -11.76 -7.24
CA SER A 83 12.08 -11.06 -6.01
C SER A 83 13.37 -10.24 -6.17
N GLY A 84 13.41 -9.06 -5.56
CA GLY A 84 14.55 -8.16 -5.60
C GLY A 84 14.72 -7.36 -6.89
N VAL A 85 13.87 -7.54 -7.88
CA VAL A 85 13.94 -6.82 -9.16
C VAL A 85 13.16 -5.51 -9.09
N VAL A 86 13.82 -4.41 -9.50
CA VAL A 86 13.18 -3.07 -9.59
C VAL A 86 12.12 -3.08 -10.68
N HIS A 87 10.94 -2.61 -10.34
CA HIS A 87 9.85 -2.50 -11.29
C HIS A 87 8.89 -1.34 -10.99
N ALA A 88 8.09 -1.00 -11.97
CA ALA A 88 7.04 0.02 -11.90
C ALA A 88 5.91 -0.32 -12.87
N TRP A 89 4.69 0.12 -12.54
CA TRP A 89 3.50 -0.08 -13.35
C TRP A 89 2.74 1.21 -13.54
N ARG A 90 2.03 1.32 -14.65
CA ARG A 90 1.08 2.41 -14.88
C ARG A 90 -0.02 2.00 -15.84
N ASN A 91 -1.22 2.52 -15.63
CA ASN A 91 -2.25 2.59 -16.65
C ASN A 91 -1.90 3.77 -17.60
N PRO A 92 -1.59 3.50 -18.88
CA PRO A 92 -1.20 4.55 -19.81
C PRO A 92 -2.38 5.38 -20.34
N SER A 93 -3.63 4.90 -20.14
CA SER A 93 -4.83 5.61 -20.58
C SER A 93 -5.19 6.74 -19.61
N ASP A 94 -5.63 7.87 -20.16
CA ASP A 94 -6.21 8.98 -19.39
C ASP A 94 -7.73 8.90 -19.28
N GLU A 95 -8.37 7.93 -19.97
CA GLU A 95 -9.83 7.81 -20.05
C GLU A 95 -10.34 6.45 -19.57
N GLU A 96 -9.60 5.38 -19.79
CA GLU A 96 -10.04 4.00 -19.55
C GLU A 96 -9.36 3.37 -18.34
N GLU A 97 -10.11 2.54 -17.61
CA GLU A 97 -9.59 1.72 -16.54
C GLU A 97 -8.79 0.54 -17.11
N ALA A 98 -7.74 0.13 -16.42
CA ALA A 98 -7.00 -1.09 -16.70
C ALA A 98 -7.34 -2.16 -15.66
N ARG A 99 -7.64 -3.39 -16.10
CA ARG A 99 -7.97 -4.52 -15.24
C ARG A 99 -6.96 -5.63 -15.42
N PHE A 100 -6.34 -6.06 -14.34
CA PHE A 100 -5.30 -7.10 -14.32
C PHE A 100 -5.33 -7.87 -13.00
N SER A 101 -4.90 -9.13 -13.01
CA SER A 101 -4.65 -9.86 -11.77
C SER A 101 -3.19 -9.73 -11.35
N VAL A 102 -2.98 -9.74 -10.04
CA VAL A 102 -1.65 -9.74 -9.42
C VAL A 102 -1.58 -10.87 -8.42
N GLU A 103 -0.51 -11.65 -8.49
CA GLU A 103 -0.18 -12.69 -7.51
C GLU A 103 1.19 -12.41 -6.89
N PHE A 104 1.21 -12.31 -5.56
CA PHE A 104 2.44 -12.27 -4.77
C PHE A 104 2.76 -13.66 -4.21
N SER A 105 3.98 -14.14 -4.40
CA SER A 105 4.42 -15.44 -3.92
C SER A 105 5.84 -15.34 -3.30
N PRO A 106 6.00 -15.68 -2.00
CA PRO A 106 4.98 -15.96 -0.99
C PRO A 106 4.10 -14.76 -0.68
N ALA A 107 2.91 -14.99 -0.06
CA ALA A 107 1.96 -13.93 0.28
C ALA A 107 2.52 -12.89 1.26
N LEU A 108 3.31 -13.34 2.24
CA LEU A 108 3.80 -12.56 3.38
C LEU A 108 2.68 -11.71 4.00
N LYS A 109 2.86 -10.36 4.05
CA LYS A 109 1.89 -9.44 4.66
C LYS A 109 1.22 -8.49 3.65
N MET A 110 1.35 -8.76 2.36
CA MET A 110 0.79 -7.88 1.31
C MET A 110 -0.71 -7.69 1.45
N GLU A 111 -1.47 -8.78 1.67
CA GLU A 111 -2.91 -8.74 1.89
C GLU A 111 -3.28 -7.81 3.04
N SER A 112 -2.72 -8.05 4.23
CA SER A 112 -3.00 -7.22 5.41
C SER A 112 -2.55 -5.76 5.25
N GLY A 113 -1.52 -5.52 4.44
CA GLY A 113 -1.05 -4.19 4.07
C GLY A 113 -2.10 -3.42 3.26
N PHE A 114 -2.64 -4.03 2.21
CA PHE A 114 -3.71 -3.43 1.40
C PHE A 114 -4.99 -3.23 2.21
N GLU A 115 -5.46 -4.26 2.93
CA GLU A 115 -6.64 -4.16 3.78
C GLU A 115 -6.53 -2.97 4.75
N THR A 116 -5.38 -2.85 5.43
CA THR A 116 -5.15 -1.79 6.41
C THR A 116 -5.09 -0.41 5.77
N ALA A 117 -4.34 -0.25 4.69
CA ALA A 117 -4.18 1.03 4.00
C ALA A 117 -5.54 1.54 3.49
N TRP A 118 -6.35 0.66 2.90
CA TRP A 118 -7.64 1.05 2.32
C TRP A 118 -8.72 1.22 3.39
N ALA A 119 -8.70 0.44 4.48
CA ALA A 119 -9.57 0.70 5.63
C ALA A 119 -9.28 2.08 6.26
N LEU A 120 -8.02 2.46 6.40
CA LEU A 120 -7.64 3.79 6.88
C LEU A 120 -8.04 4.90 5.89
N ALA A 121 -7.99 4.64 4.58
CA ALA A 121 -8.46 5.56 3.55
C ALA A 121 -9.97 5.78 3.66
N ARG A 122 -10.75 4.71 3.78
CA ARG A 122 -12.20 4.75 3.97
C ARG A 122 -12.60 5.54 5.23
N ASP A 123 -11.87 5.35 6.32
CA ASP A 123 -12.08 6.08 7.58
C ASP A 123 -11.58 7.54 7.54
N GLY A 124 -11.09 8.03 6.41
CA GLY A 124 -10.51 9.36 6.28
C GLY A 124 -9.18 9.54 7.05
N LYS A 125 -8.55 8.45 7.48
CA LYS A 125 -7.31 8.42 8.28
C LYS A 125 -6.04 8.25 7.43
N ALA A 126 -6.15 8.09 6.11
CA ALA A 126 -5.03 8.03 5.19
C ALA A 126 -4.87 9.32 4.37
N THR A 127 -3.65 9.56 3.90
CA THR A 127 -3.32 10.58 2.90
C THR A 127 -3.68 10.08 1.50
N LYS A 128 -3.70 10.96 0.50
CA LYS A 128 -3.85 10.57 -0.92
C LYS A 128 -2.74 9.62 -1.41
N ALA A 129 -1.61 9.55 -0.72
CA ALA A 129 -0.53 8.62 -1.01
C ALA A 129 -0.69 7.25 -0.31
N GLY A 130 -1.86 6.97 0.31
CA GLY A 130 -2.14 5.72 1.01
C GLY A 130 -1.49 5.58 2.39
N LEU A 131 -0.82 6.62 2.90
CA LEU A 131 -0.11 6.56 4.18
C LEU A 131 -1.01 7.00 5.33
N PRO A 132 -0.95 6.35 6.52
CA PRO A 132 -1.63 6.80 7.72
C PRO A 132 -1.31 8.26 8.05
N LYS A 133 -2.34 9.09 8.33
CA LYS A 133 -2.16 10.50 8.72
C LYS A 133 -1.57 10.64 10.12
N ASN A 134 -1.90 9.71 11.02
CA ASN A 134 -1.39 9.74 12.39
C ASN A 134 0.03 9.16 12.42
N PRO A 135 1.03 9.87 12.99
CA PRO A 135 2.42 9.43 13.00
C PRO A 135 2.66 8.09 13.73
N LEU A 136 1.97 7.85 14.84
CA LEU A 136 2.11 6.60 15.59
C LEU A 136 1.45 5.43 14.85
N GLN A 137 0.31 5.65 14.21
CA GLN A 137 -0.30 4.68 13.32
C GLN A 137 0.63 4.33 12.14
N LEU A 138 1.25 5.36 11.54
CA LEU A 138 2.23 5.18 10.47
C LEU A 138 3.43 4.36 10.92
N VAL A 139 3.99 4.63 12.10
CA VAL A 139 5.11 3.87 12.65
C VAL A 139 4.73 2.41 12.90
N VAL A 140 3.56 2.15 13.48
CA VAL A 140 3.09 0.78 13.74
C VAL A 140 2.87 0.04 12.44
N PHE A 141 2.23 0.66 11.45
CA PHE A 141 2.01 0.11 10.12
C PHE A 141 3.33 -0.17 9.39
N ALA A 142 4.22 0.82 9.31
CA ALA A 142 5.51 0.70 8.64
C ALA A 142 6.42 -0.35 9.28
N ASN A 143 6.41 -0.47 10.62
CA ASN A 143 7.19 -1.49 11.31
C ASN A 143 6.69 -2.91 11.02
N GLU A 144 5.40 -3.09 10.80
CA GLU A 144 4.82 -4.39 10.46
C GLU A 144 5.15 -4.82 9.03
N HIS A 145 5.14 -3.86 8.08
CA HIS A 145 5.30 -4.12 6.65
C HIS A 145 6.67 -3.68 6.10
N LYS A 146 7.66 -3.48 6.97
CA LYS A 146 8.98 -2.91 6.63
C LYS A 146 9.81 -3.72 5.63
N ASP A 147 9.50 -5.01 5.49
CA ASP A 147 10.25 -5.93 4.63
C ASP A 147 9.46 -6.31 3.35
N GLU A 148 8.25 -5.75 3.16
CA GLU A 148 7.39 -6.05 2.01
C GLU A 148 7.82 -5.30 0.74
N VAL A 149 8.09 -3.99 0.89
CA VAL A 149 8.34 -3.09 -0.24
C VAL A 149 9.44 -2.10 0.10
N PHE A 150 10.41 -1.95 -0.78
CA PHE A 150 11.37 -0.85 -0.75
C PHE A 150 11.25 0.02 -2.00
N LEU A 151 11.32 1.33 -1.82
CA LEU A 151 11.45 2.27 -2.92
C LEU A 151 12.89 2.23 -3.46
N THR A 152 13.10 2.65 -4.71
CA THR A 152 14.46 2.78 -5.27
C THR A 152 15.24 3.94 -4.65
N ARG A 153 14.54 4.91 -4.03
CA ARG A 153 15.13 6.08 -3.34
C ARG A 153 14.36 6.41 -2.07
N PRO A 154 15.07 6.74 -0.98
CA PRO A 154 16.53 6.70 -0.79
C PRO A 154 17.09 5.27 -0.87
N PRO A 155 18.41 5.07 -0.87
CA PRO A 155 19.01 3.72 -0.92
C PRO A 155 18.46 2.80 0.19
N ILE A 156 18.29 1.52 -0.11
CA ILE A 156 17.69 0.52 0.81
C ILE A 156 18.34 0.53 2.21
N PRO A 157 19.67 0.62 2.38
CA PRO A 157 20.27 0.70 3.73
C PRO A 157 19.77 1.88 4.54
N VAL A 158 19.52 3.02 3.88
CA VAL A 158 18.97 4.23 4.54
C VAL A 158 17.51 3.98 4.96
N GLN A 159 16.70 3.35 4.10
CA GLN A 159 15.32 2.98 4.44
C GLN A 159 15.28 2.01 5.61
N LYS A 160 16.15 0.97 5.60
CA LYS A 160 16.26 -0.01 6.71
C LYS A 160 16.68 0.67 8.03
N ALA A 161 17.66 1.56 8.00
CA ALA A 161 18.07 2.30 9.18
C ALA A 161 16.93 3.18 9.72
N LEU A 162 16.18 3.84 8.83
CA LEU A 162 15.02 4.64 9.19
C LEU A 162 13.93 3.78 9.85
N PHE A 163 13.57 2.63 9.24
CA PHE A 163 12.61 1.71 9.82
C PHE A 163 13.05 1.13 11.15
N ALA A 164 14.35 0.86 11.35
CA ALA A 164 14.89 0.42 12.63
C ALA A 164 14.70 1.48 13.73
N VAL A 165 15.04 2.74 13.44
CA VAL A 165 14.86 3.85 14.38
C VAL A 165 13.37 4.10 14.68
N LEU A 166 12.53 4.18 13.65
CA LEU A 166 11.09 4.37 13.83
C LEU A 166 10.44 3.19 14.55
N GLY A 167 10.92 1.97 14.29
CA GLY A 167 10.45 0.76 14.94
C GLY A 167 10.54 0.76 16.46
N LEU A 168 11.48 1.54 17.04
CA LEU A 168 11.59 1.73 18.50
C LEU A 168 10.33 2.40 19.09
N LEU A 169 9.58 3.15 18.29
CA LEU A 169 8.33 3.79 18.70
C LEU A 169 7.09 2.91 18.49
N ALA A 170 7.20 1.80 17.74
CA ALA A 170 6.06 0.92 17.46
C ALA A 170 5.42 0.33 18.74
N PRO A 171 6.18 -0.11 19.78
CA PRO A 171 5.59 -0.54 21.04
C PRO A 171 4.75 0.55 21.72
N VAL A 172 5.22 1.80 21.69
CA VAL A 172 4.49 2.95 22.25
C VAL A 172 3.18 3.16 21.48
N GLY A 173 3.23 3.10 20.16
CA GLY A 173 2.03 3.18 19.32
C GLY A 173 1.02 2.08 19.67
N ARG A 174 1.48 0.83 19.80
CA ARG A 174 0.62 -0.30 20.19
C ARG A 174 0.01 -0.14 21.59
N LEU A 175 0.76 0.33 22.57
CA LEU A 175 0.25 0.64 23.92
C LEU A 175 -0.83 1.74 23.90
N LEU A 176 -0.75 2.68 22.96
CA LEU A 176 -1.75 3.73 22.76
C LEU A 176 -2.92 3.28 21.88
N GLY A 177 -3.01 2.00 21.55
CA GLY A 177 -4.15 1.39 20.85
C GLY A 177 -4.05 1.41 19.33
N TYR A 178 -2.92 1.87 18.74
CA TYR A 178 -2.71 1.77 17.30
C TYR A 178 -2.39 0.33 16.90
N ARG A 179 -3.00 -0.13 15.79
CA ARG A 179 -2.87 -1.52 15.32
C ARG A 179 -2.12 -1.57 14.00
N ALA A 180 -1.37 -2.64 13.80
CA ALA A 180 -0.68 -2.90 12.53
C ALA A 180 -1.65 -3.34 11.43
N THR A 181 -2.71 -4.03 11.82
CA THR A 181 -3.79 -4.48 10.94
C THR A 181 -5.11 -3.84 11.36
N TYR A 182 -5.81 -3.28 10.36
CA TYR A 182 -7.13 -2.70 10.53
C TYR A 182 -8.16 -3.64 9.89
N PRO A 183 -9.12 -4.17 10.66
CA PRO A 183 -10.13 -5.04 10.08
C PRO A 183 -10.98 -4.23 9.09
N GLN A 184 -11.33 -4.84 7.98
CA GLN A 184 -12.41 -4.36 7.14
C GLN A 184 -13.68 -4.38 8.00
N SER A 185 -14.34 -3.26 8.19
CA SER A 185 -15.72 -3.30 8.67
C SER A 185 -16.55 -3.77 7.47
N THR A 186 -17.20 -4.90 7.59
CA THR A 186 -18.24 -5.31 6.65
C THR A 186 -19.17 -4.13 6.46
N ALA A 187 -19.32 -3.68 5.22
CA ALA A 187 -20.21 -2.60 4.88
C ALA A 187 -21.66 -3.05 5.10
N GLU A 188 -22.16 -2.93 6.33
CA GLU A 188 -23.59 -2.74 6.55
C GLU A 188 -23.88 -1.30 6.15
N GLY A 189 -24.84 -1.15 5.24
CA GLY A 189 -25.28 0.14 4.73
C GLY A 189 -25.67 1.13 5.85
N PRO A 190 -25.83 2.43 5.57
CA PRO A 190 -26.03 3.47 6.58
C PRO A 190 -27.37 3.29 7.27
N THR A 191 -27.39 2.59 8.39
CA THR A 191 -28.48 2.64 9.36
C THR A 191 -28.02 3.41 10.58
N GLY A 192 -28.56 4.59 10.69
CA GLY A 192 -28.87 5.41 11.83
C GLY A 192 -28.01 5.36 13.09
N SER A 193 -27.51 6.55 13.42
CA SER A 193 -27.42 7.10 14.78
C SER A 193 -27.00 6.15 15.90
N GLY A 194 -25.71 6.10 16.20
CA GLY A 194 -25.18 5.55 17.43
C GLY A 194 -24.16 6.48 18.07
N ASN A 195 -24.53 7.12 19.17
CA ASN A 195 -23.66 7.92 20.04
C ASN A 195 -22.46 7.07 20.49
N GLY A 196 -21.32 7.24 19.86
CA GLY A 196 -20.04 6.65 20.27
C GLY A 196 -19.33 7.60 21.23
N SER A 197 -19.29 7.23 22.51
CA SER A 197 -18.53 7.91 23.54
C SER A 197 -17.07 8.07 23.15
N SER A 198 -16.66 9.32 22.96
CA SER A 198 -15.28 9.77 22.82
C SER A 198 -14.52 9.48 24.10
N SER A 199 -13.73 8.40 24.14
CA SER A 199 -12.70 8.27 25.15
C SER A 199 -11.55 9.20 24.77
N ALA A 200 -11.44 10.31 25.46
CA ALA A 200 -10.36 11.28 25.33
C ALA A 200 -9.03 10.62 25.69
N ALA A 201 -8.22 10.33 24.70
CA ALA A 201 -6.81 9.98 24.91
C ALA A 201 -6.07 11.17 25.52
N PRO A 202 -5.16 10.97 26.50
CA PRO A 202 -4.46 12.06 27.15
C PRO A 202 -3.59 12.83 26.15
N ARG A 203 -3.81 14.15 26.09
CA ARG A 203 -2.97 15.09 25.33
C ARG A 203 -1.60 15.20 26.00
N LEU A 204 -0.70 14.24 25.72
CA LEU A 204 0.70 14.38 26.08
C LEU A 204 1.45 15.12 24.96
N ARG A 205 2.27 16.06 25.37
CA ARG A 205 3.11 16.96 24.57
C ARG A 205 4.03 16.16 23.61
N GLY A 206 3.47 15.72 22.45
CA GLY A 206 4.20 14.97 21.42
C GLY A 206 4.60 15.82 20.21
N ILE A 207 4.68 17.16 20.34
CA ILE A 207 4.87 18.07 19.19
C ILE A 207 6.25 17.93 18.54
N VAL A 208 7.28 17.57 19.29
CA VAL A 208 8.67 17.51 18.75
C VAL A 208 8.95 16.20 18.00
N VAL A 209 8.46 15.07 18.49
CA VAL A 209 8.68 13.75 17.84
C VAL A 209 7.85 13.64 16.55
N ALA A 210 6.62 14.15 16.55
CA ALA A 210 5.75 14.17 15.38
C ALA A 210 6.35 15.00 14.23
N ALA A 211 6.96 16.14 14.53
CA ALA A 211 7.56 17.01 13.51
C ALA A 211 8.75 16.33 12.78
N THR A 212 9.56 15.56 13.49
CA THR A 212 10.74 14.89 12.90
C THR A 212 10.33 13.72 11.99
N VAL A 213 9.35 12.91 12.39
CA VAL A 213 8.84 11.78 11.59
C VAL A 213 8.12 12.29 10.35
N VAL A 214 7.28 13.31 10.49
CA VAL A 214 6.58 13.97 9.38
C VAL A 214 7.59 14.64 8.44
N ALA A 215 8.63 15.30 8.95
CA ALA A 215 9.65 15.94 8.13
C ALA A 215 10.43 14.93 7.27
N ILE A 216 10.75 13.75 7.80
CA ILE A 216 11.45 12.70 7.06
C ILE A 216 10.56 12.13 5.95
N PHE A 217 9.28 11.83 6.23
CA PHE A 217 8.34 11.33 5.23
C PHE A 217 7.92 12.41 4.21
N VAL A 218 7.76 13.66 4.63
CA VAL A 218 7.55 14.80 3.74
C VAL A 218 8.76 15.01 2.83
N MET A 219 9.97 14.89 3.36
CA MET A 219 11.20 14.96 2.57
C MET A 219 11.29 13.82 1.53
N LEU A 220 10.94 12.59 1.91
CA LEU A 220 10.86 11.45 0.98
C LEU A 220 9.79 11.67 -0.09
N PHE A 221 8.62 12.18 0.28
CA PHE A 221 7.53 12.52 -0.62
C PHE A 221 7.88 13.69 -1.57
N LEU A 222 8.52 14.74 -1.05
CA LEU A 222 8.96 15.89 -1.86
C LEU A 222 10.09 15.52 -2.83
N LEU A 223 10.98 14.61 -2.45
CA LEU A 223 12.00 14.06 -3.35
C LEU A 223 11.38 13.24 -4.48
N GLN A 224 10.32 12.48 -4.22
CA GLN A 224 9.55 11.78 -5.26
C GLN A 224 8.82 12.74 -6.20
N ARG A 225 8.20 13.82 -5.66
CA ARG A 225 7.50 14.83 -6.46
C ARG A 225 8.45 15.62 -7.38
N ARG A 226 9.64 15.98 -6.88
CA ARG A 226 10.66 16.71 -7.66
C ARG A 226 11.15 15.91 -8.86
N ASN A 227 11.20 14.58 -8.75
CA ASN A 227 11.59 13.70 -9.87
C ASN A 227 10.49 13.52 -10.92
N ARG A 228 9.21 13.78 -10.61
CA ARG A 228 8.11 13.79 -11.60
C ARG A 228 8.11 15.07 -12.44
N LEU A 229 8.54 16.20 -11.89
CA LEU A 229 8.62 17.49 -12.60
C LEU A 229 9.87 17.63 -13.49
N ALA A 230 10.92 16.85 -13.22
CA ALA A 230 12.16 16.87 -14.00
C ALA A 230 12.15 15.90 -15.21
N ARG A 231 11.05 15.18 -15.44
CA ARG A 231 10.88 14.21 -16.54
C ARG A 231 9.70 14.52 -17.46
N ARG A 232 9.23 15.80 -17.45
CA ARG A 232 8.32 16.33 -18.46
C ARG A 232 9.09 17.13 -19.50
#